data_ff9eb534b3ae04c3fe7d14b1f1b0b445
#
_entry.id   ff9eb534b3ae04c3fe7d14b1f1b0b445
#
_cell.length_a   1.000
_cell.length_b   1.000
_cell.length_c   1.000
_cell.angle_alpha   90.00
_cell.angle_beta   90.00
_cell.angle_gamma   90.00
#
_symmetry.space_group_name_H-M   'P 1'
#
loop_
_entity.id
_entity.type
_entity.pdbx_description
1 polymer ?
#
loop_
_entity_poly.entity_id
_entity_poly.type
_entity_poly.pdbx_seq_one_letter_code
_entity_poly.pdbx_strand_id
1 'polypeptide(L)'
;QRRSKKSDERAELAIVEDQCLRWILTLLNTWEIPVILSGTPDGVGALTKRLSTIQRIVGGGYHHLPPFQGPDHPDFKELFFRQLQRYQYVKHPVSDPDALRSQMIELTAGVPRLIVALWFAAHRVALERTDDTLRLDDFQKAASRYLAPVQPAVVALRSGDPAKMMQFEDLMPTDDTFWATFWSVS
;
A
#
# COMPACT_ATOMS: atom_id res chain seq x y z
N GLN A 1 1.19 -23.12 28.51
CA GLN A 1 0.48 -23.60 27.31
C GLN A 1 0.41 -22.54 26.17
N ARG A 2 0.10 -21.24 26.43
CA ARG A 2 0.06 -20.18 25.39
C ARG A 2 1.42 -19.90 24.74
N ARG A 3 2.53 -19.99 25.48
CA ARG A 3 3.90 -19.73 24.97
C ARG A 3 4.39 -20.83 24.01
N SER A 4 4.07 -22.09 24.28
CA SER A 4 4.39 -23.23 23.42
C SER A 4 3.66 -23.15 22.07
N LYS A 5 2.35 -22.86 22.08
CA LYS A 5 1.55 -22.75 20.85
C LYS A 5 2.04 -21.64 19.89
N LYS A 6 2.49 -20.51 20.43
CA LYS A 6 3.04 -19.39 19.63
C LYS A 6 4.44 -19.70 19.05
N SER A 7 5.19 -20.59 19.71
CA SER A 7 6.47 -21.11 19.22
C SER A 7 6.27 -22.08 18.06
N ASP A 8 5.29 -22.98 18.17
CA ASP A 8 4.97 -23.97 17.13
C ASP A 8 4.42 -23.30 15.87
N GLU A 9 3.51 -22.34 16.02
CA GLU A 9 2.97 -21.53 14.90
C GLU A 9 4.09 -20.77 14.15
N ARG A 10 5.08 -20.20 14.87
CA ARG A 10 6.23 -19.55 14.23
C ARG A 10 7.14 -20.51 13.49
N ALA A 11 7.31 -21.72 14.01
CA ALA A 11 8.11 -22.74 13.35
C ALA A 11 7.42 -23.24 12.07
N GLU A 12 6.11 -23.42 12.09
CA GLU A 12 5.33 -23.80 10.91
C GLU A 12 5.36 -22.70 9.83
N LEU A 13 5.20 -21.43 10.20
CA LEU A 13 5.31 -20.31 9.26
C LEU A 13 6.69 -20.24 8.60
N ALA A 14 7.76 -20.46 9.37
CA ALA A 14 9.12 -20.46 8.84
C ALA A 14 9.36 -21.59 7.82
N ILE A 15 8.73 -22.76 8.02
CA ILE A 15 8.79 -23.88 7.07
C ILE A 15 8.07 -23.54 5.77
N VAL A 16 6.88 -22.92 5.86
CA VAL A 16 6.10 -22.50 4.68
C VAL A 16 6.84 -21.43 3.90
N GLU A 17 7.43 -20.43 4.58
CA GLU A 17 8.28 -19.42 3.96
C GLU A 17 9.44 -20.04 3.18
N ASP A 18 10.15 -21.00 3.78
CA ASP A 18 11.30 -21.68 3.14
C ASP A 18 10.88 -22.48 1.90
N GLN A 19 9.75 -23.15 1.97
CA GLN A 19 9.18 -23.90 0.83
C GLN A 19 8.79 -22.96 -0.33
N CYS A 20 8.14 -21.84 -0.02
CA CYS A 20 7.74 -20.85 -1.00
C CYS A 20 8.96 -20.24 -1.71
N LEU A 21 10.00 -19.90 -0.95
CA LEU A 21 11.26 -19.39 -1.50
C LEU A 21 11.96 -20.40 -2.40
N ARG A 22 12.01 -21.66 -2.02
CA ARG A 22 12.59 -22.74 -2.85
C ARG A 22 11.82 -22.88 -4.17
N TRP A 23 10.50 -22.81 -4.11
CA TRP A 23 9.68 -22.89 -5.32
C TRP A 23 9.96 -21.71 -6.28
N ILE A 24 10.01 -20.47 -5.77
CA ILE A 24 10.37 -19.29 -6.54
C ILE A 24 11.75 -19.44 -7.18
N LEU A 25 12.74 -19.92 -6.42
CA LEU A 25 14.09 -20.17 -6.95
C LEU A 25 14.10 -21.26 -8.02
N THR A 26 13.22 -22.26 -7.94
CA THR A 26 13.06 -23.28 -8.98
C THR A 26 12.52 -22.66 -10.28
N LEU A 27 11.52 -21.77 -10.18
CA LEU A 27 11.01 -21.05 -11.35
C LEU A 27 12.10 -20.25 -12.04
N LEU A 28 12.90 -19.52 -11.26
CA LEU A 28 13.97 -18.67 -11.80
C LEU A 28 15.15 -19.46 -12.38
N ASN A 29 15.61 -20.51 -11.67
CA ASN A 29 16.88 -21.16 -12.02
C ASN A 29 16.71 -22.40 -12.91
N THR A 30 15.56 -23.08 -12.83
CA THR A 30 15.33 -24.35 -13.55
C THR A 30 14.44 -24.14 -14.77
N TRP A 31 13.43 -23.27 -14.63
CA TRP A 31 12.47 -23.01 -15.71
C TRP A 31 12.74 -21.71 -16.44
N GLU A 32 13.70 -20.91 -15.98
CA GLU A 32 14.09 -19.62 -16.57
C GLU A 32 12.91 -18.67 -16.78
N ILE A 33 11.89 -18.75 -15.89
CA ILE A 33 10.70 -17.92 -15.96
C ILE A 33 11.01 -16.58 -15.25
N PRO A 34 10.84 -15.43 -15.93
CA PRO A 34 10.96 -14.14 -15.26
C PRO A 34 9.85 -13.97 -14.22
N VAL A 35 10.22 -13.63 -12.99
CA VAL A 35 9.30 -13.50 -11.86
C VAL A 35 9.37 -12.07 -11.32
N ILE A 36 8.19 -11.46 -11.13
CA ILE A 36 8.04 -10.19 -10.42
C ILE A 36 7.38 -10.51 -9.07
N LEU A 37 8.05 -10.17 -7.98
CA LEU A 37 7.52 -10.30 -6.63
C LEU A 37 7.06 -8.93 -6.15
N SER A 38 5.87 -8.86 -5.59
CA SER A 38 5.33 -7.66 -4.96
C SER A 38 4.80 -8.04 -3.57
N GLY A 39 5.08 -7.22 -2.58
CA GLY A 39 4.69 -7.52 -1.20
C GLY A 39 4.85 -6.33 -0.27
N THR A 40 4.50 -6.55 0.98
CA THR A 40 4.69 -5.61 2.09
C THR A 40 6.17 -5.58 2.54
N PRO A 41 6.60 -4.56 3.30
CA PRO A 41 7.93 -4.51 3.88
C PRO A 41 8.31 -5.79 4.66
N ASP A 42 7.37 -6.37 5.40
CA ASP A 42 7.59 -7.64 6.12
C ASP A 42 7.90 -8.80 5.17
N GLY A 43 7.17 -8.88 4.05
CA GLY A 43 7.45 -9.85 2.99
C GLY A 43 8.85 -9.67 2.41
N VAL A 44 9.30 -8.43 2.19
CA VAL A 44 10.68 -8.13 1.78
C VAL A 44 11.65 -8.60 2.87
N GLY A 45 11.38 -8.30 4.14
CA GLY A 45 12.19 -8.75 5.28
C GLY A 45 12.35 -10.28 5.31
N ALA A 46 11.29 -11.04 5.03
CA ALA A 46 11.37 -12.51 4.94
C ALA A 46 12.27 -12.96 3.77
N LEU A 47 12.18 -12.30 2.61
CA LEU A 47 13.04 -12.59 1.45
C LEU A 47 14.51 -12.26 1.72
N THR A 48 14.78 -11.23 2.51
CA THR A 48 16.15 -10.71 2.75
C THR A 48 16.92 -11.43 3.85
N LYS A 49 16.31 -12.38 4.55
CA LYS A 49 16.97 -13.18 5.62
C LYS A 49 18.20 -13.98 5.13
N ARG A 50 18.28 -14.31 3.83
CA ARG A 50 19.38 -15.09 3.25
C ARG A 50 20.00 -14.37 2.05
N LEU A 51 21.26 -13.98 2.17
CA LEU A 51 22.01 -13.28 1.14
C LEU A 51 22.00 -13.99 -0.22
N SER A 52 22.14 -15.33 -0.22
CA SER A 52 22.10 -16.16 -1.42
C SER A 52 20.76 -16.11 -2.16
N THR A 53 19.67 -15.91 -1.43
CA THR A 53 18.32 -15.77 -1.98
C THR A 53 18.13 -14.38 -2.57
N ILE A 54 18.56 -13.33 -1.84
CA ILE A 54 18.46 -11.94 -2.29
C ILE A 54 19.19 -11.74 -3.62
N GLN A 55 20.44 -12.17 -3.72
CA GLN A 55 21.27 -11.98 -4.92
C GLN A 55 20.62 -12.52 -6.19
N ARG A 56 19.84 -13.60 -6.07
CA ARG A 56 19.15 -14.23 -7.21
C ARG A 56 17.82 -13.55 -7.56
N ILE A 57 17.09 -13.04 -6.54
CA ILE A 57 15.78 -12.41 -6.71
C ILE A 57 15.93 -10.96 -7.15
N VAL A 58 16.93 -10.23 -6.61
CA VAL A 58 17.12 -8.80 -6.84
C VAL A 58 17.95 -8.50 -8.11
N GLY A 59 18.39 -9.53 -8.85
CA GLY A 59 19.14 -9.37 -10.09
C GLY A 59 18.42 -8.53 -11.15
N GLY A 60 17.09 -8.50 -11.15
CA GLY A 60 16.25 -7.66 -12.01
C GLY A 60 15.95 -6.27 -11.46
N GLY A 61 16.37 -5.95 -10.24
CA GLY A 61 16.11 -4.67 -9.56
C GLY A 61 15.16 -4.80 -8.36
N TYR A 62 15.17 -3.77 -7.52
CA TYR A 62 14.26 -3.60 -6.38
C TYR A 62 13.63 -2.20 -6.46
N HIS A 63 12.31 -2.16 -6.43
CA HIS A 63 11.55 -0.92 -6.49
C HIS A 63 10.70 -0.76 -5.23
N HIS A 64 11.03 0.22 -4.42
CA HIS A 64 10.17 0.63 -3.31
C HIS A 64 9.09 1.57 -3.83
N LEU A 65 7.83 1.29 -3.49
CA LEU A 65 6.66 2.08 -3.86
C LEU A 65 6.10 2.76 -2.60
N PRO A 66 6.64 3.92 -2.20
CA PRO A 66 6.11 4.64 -1.06
C PRO A 66 4.73 5.24 -1.38
N PRO A 67 3.95 5.61 -0.35
CA PRO A 67 2.76 6.44 -0.54
C PRO A 67 3.10 7.75 -1.26
N PHE A 68 2.20 8.24 -2.09
CA PHE A 68 2.38 9.52 -2.76
C PHE A 68 2.39 10.67 -1.75
N GLN A 69 3.44 11.50 -1.78
CA GLN A 69 3.68 12.54 -0.77
C GLN A 69 2.79 13.77 -0.94
N GLY A 70 2.06 13.88 -2.06
CA GLY A 70 1.16 15.01 -2.29
C GLY A 70 0.43 14.92 -3.63
N PRO A 71 -0.54 15.84 -3.87
CA PRO A 71 -1.37 15.84 -5.07
C PRO A 71 -0.59 16.14 -6.35
N ASP A 72 0.56 16.84 -6.24
CA ASP A 72 1.42 17.23 -7.36
C ASP A 72 2.64 16.32 -7.53
N HIS A 73 2.75 15.23 -6.74
CA HIS A 73 3.80 14.24 -6.96
C HIS A 73 3.74 13.73 -8.41
N PRO A 74 4.86 13.78 -9.19
CA PRO A 74 4.84 13.46 -10.62
C PRO A 74 4.24 12.09 -10.92
N ASP A 75 4.64 11.05 -10.19
CA ASP A 75 4.14 9.69 -10.40
C ASP A 75 2.64 9.57 -10.09
N PHE A 76 2.13 10.36 -9.12
CA PHE A 76 0.71 10.41 -8.85
C PHE A 76 -0.03 11.17 -9.95
N LYS A 77 0.36 12.42 -10.23
CA LYS A 77 -0.33 13.32 -11.14
C LYS A 77 -0.29 12.83 -12.58
N GLU A 78 0.93 12.54 -13.08
CA GLU A 78 1.14 12.30 -14.52
C GLU A 78 0.95 10.83 -14.92
N LEU A 79 1.13 9.90 -13.99
CA LEU A 79 1.00 8.47 -14.29
C LEU A 79 -0.24 7.86 -13.64
N PHE A 80 -0.26 7.77 -12.32
CA PHE A 80 -1.27 7.00 -11.59
C PHE A 80 -2.68 7.57 -11.74
N PHE A 81 -2.86 8.86 -11.48
CA PHE A 81 -4.16 9.53 -11.57
C PHE A 81 -4.72 9.54 -12.98
N ARG A 82 -3.86 9.79 -14.00
CA ARG A 82 -4.28 9.72 -15.40
C ARG A 82 -4.75 8.33 -15.82
N GLN A 83 -4.09 7.27 -15.33
CA GLN A 83 -4.55 5.91 -15.58
C GLN A 83 -5.87 5.61 -14.86
N LEU A 84 -6.00 6.07 -13.61
CA LEU A 84 -7.20 5.88 -12.81
C LEU A 84 -8.43 6.52 -13.45
N GLN A 85 -8.29 7.72 -14.04
CA GLN A 85 -9.37 8.43 -14.74
C GLN A 85 -9.91 7.67 -15.97
N ARG A 86 -9.18 6.70 -16.52
CA ARG A 86 -9.70 5.85 -17.61
C ARG A 86 -10.79 4.88 -17.14
N TYR A 87 -10.86 4.61 -15.85
CA TYR A 87 -11.90 3.79 -15.22
C TYR A 87 -13.01 4.66 -14.67
N GLN A 88 -13.68 5.37 -15.60
CA GLN A 88 -14.83 6.23 -15.30
C GLN A 88 -16.13 5.45 -15.51
N TYR A 89 -16.98 5.41 -14.49
CA TYR A 89 -18.25 4.66 -14.52
C TYR A 89 -19.49 5.57 -14.58
N VAL A 90 -19.30 6.88 -14.59
CA VAL A 90 -20.34 7.88 -14.75
C VAL A 90 -20.02 8.80 -15.92
N LYS A 91 -21.01 9.46 -16.50
CA LYS A 91 -20.83 10.31 -17.69
C LYS A 91 -20.11 11.61 -17.39
N HIS A 92 -20.35 12.19 -16.21
CA HIS A 92 -19.83 13.48 -15.84
C HIS A 92 -18.80 13.36 -14.72
N PRO A 93 -17.50 13.47 -15.03
CA PRO A 93 -16.42 13.43 -14.03
C PRO A 93 -16.45 14.69 -13.16
N VAL A 94 -15.67 14.66 -12.08
CA VAL A 94 -15.43 15.86 -11.25
C VAL A 94 -14.81 16.95 -12.11
N SER A 95 -15.39 18.16 -12.05
CA SER A 95 -14.98 19.30 -12.87
C SER A 95 -13.62 19.88 -12.48
N ASP A 96 -13.20 19.73 -11.23
CA ASP A 96 -11.92 20.21 -10.70
C ASP A 96 -10.99 19.03 -10.38
N PRO A 97 -10.08 18.66 -11.30
CA PRO A 97 -9.13 17.57 -11.07
C PRO A 97 -8.09 17.86 -9.97
N ASP A 98 -7.77 19.14 -9.73
CA ASP A 98 -6.77 19.54 -8.75
C ASP A 98 -7.33 19.38 -7.33
N ALA A 99 -8.56 19.85 -7.12
CA ALA A 99 -9.29 19.61 -5.89
C ALA A 99 -9.50 18.11 -5.63
N LEU A 100 -9.81 17.35 -6.69
CA LEU A 100 -9.98 15.89 -6.57
C LEU A 100 -8.68 15.21 -6.14
N ARG A 101 -7.54 15.53 -6.76
CA ARG A 101 -6.24 14.95 -6.38
C ARG A 101 -5.90 15.26 -4.91
N SER A 102 -6.10 16.52 -4.51
CA SER A 102 -5.86 16.97 -3.14
C SER A 102 -6.70 16.17 -2.13
N GLN A 103 -7.99 16.03 -2.42
CA GLN A 103 -8.90 15.27 -1.56
C GLN A 103 -8.56 13.77 -1.51
N MET A 104 -8.18 13.18 -2.65
CA MET A 104 -7.78 11.76 -2.69
C MET A 104 -6.54 11.50 -1.81
N ILE A 105 -5.51 12.34 -1.91
CA ILE A 105 -4.34 12.24 -1.04
C ILE A 105 -4.73 12.42 0.43
N GLU A 106 -5.60 13.37 0.72
CA GLU A 106 -6.08 13.62 2.08
C GLU A 106 -6.79 12.39 2.68
N LEU A 107 -7.70 11.78 1.94
CA LEU A 107 -8.54 10.67 2.42
C LEU A 107 -7.81 9.32 2.47
N THR A 108 -6.62 9.20 1.84
CA THR A 108 -5.90 7.93 1.68
C THR A 108 -4.45 7.97 2.17
N ALA A 109 -3.96 9.13 2.63
CA ALA A 109 -2.54 9.36 2.92
C ALA A 109 -1.62 9.01 1.74
N GLY A 110 -2.11 9.08 0.51
CA GLY A 110 -1.35 8.75 -0.70
C GLY A 110 -1.11 7.26 -0.93
N VAL A 111 -1.70 6.38 -0.15
CA VAL A 111 -1.53 4.92 -0.31
C VAL A 111 -2.22 4.44 -1.58
N PRO A 112 -1.49 3.89 -2.58
CA PRO A 112 -2.07 3.57 -3.90
C PRO A 112 -3.27 2.64 -3.84
N ARG A 113 -3.23 1.61 -2.99
CA ARG A 113 -4.35 0.67 -2.80
C ARG A 113 -5.60 1.38 -2.28
N LEU A 114 -5.44 2.31 -1.33
CA LEU A 114 -6.56 3.06 -0.78
C LEU A 114 -7.12 4.07 -1.79
N ILE A 115 -6.27 4.67 -2.62
CA ILE A 115 -6.69 5.55 -3.72
C ILE A 115 -7.59 4.79 -4.70
N VAL A 116 -7.19 3.59 -5.11
CA VAL A 116 -8.00 2.73 -6.00
C VAL A 116 -9.33 2.36 -5.33
N ALA A 117 -9.29 1.91 -4.07
CA ALA A 117 -10.50 1.55 -3.33
C ALA A 117 -11.46 2.74 -3.18
N LEU A 118 -10.92 3.93 -2.87
CA LEU A 118 -11.69 5.16 -2.76
C LEU A 118 -12.33 5.55 -4.10
N TRP A 119 -11.60 5.40 -5.22
CA TRP A 119 -12.10 5.68 -6.56
C TRP A 119 -13.33 4.84 -6.88
N PHE A 120 -13.25 3.52 -6.72
CA PHE A 120 -14.38 2.63 -6.96
C PHE A 120 -15.54 2.89 -6.00
N ALA A 121 -15.25 3.13 -4.72
CA ALA A 121 -16.29 3.42 -3.73
C ALA A 121 -17.01 4.75 -4.01
N ALA A 122 -16.32 5.79 -4.45
CA ALA A 122 -16.91 7.08 -4.82
C ALA A 122 -17.83 6.94 -6.03
N HIS A 123 -17.43 6.19 -7.06
CA HIS A 123 -18.29 5.89 -8.20
C HIS A 123 -19.54 5.10 -7.77
N ARG A 124 -19.39 4.14 -6.84
CA ARG A 124 -20.55 3.41 -6.30
C ARG A 124 -21.53 4.35 -5.61
N VAL A 125 -21.04 5.32 -4.83
CA VAL A 125 -21.89 6.36 -4.20
C VAL A 125 -22.55 7.25 -5.26
N ALA A 126 -21.82 7.64 -6.30
CA ALA A 126 -22.34 8.45 -7.38
C ALA A 126 -23.47 7.73 -8.13
N LEU A 127 -23.34 6.43 -8.39
CA LEU A 127 -24.32 5.59 -9.07
C LEU A 127 -25.60 5.32 -8.24
N GLU A 128 -25.61 5.64 -6.94
CA GLU A 128 -26.85 5.65 -6.14
C GLU A 128 -27.82 6.77 -6.59
N ARG A 129 -27.33 7.75 -7.37
CA ARG A 129 -28.09 8.83 -7.97
C ARG A 129 -28.32 8.57 -9.46
N THR A 130 -29.31 9.26 -10.03
CA THR A 130 -29.70 9.10 -11.45
C THR A 130 -29.05 10.12 -12.38
N ASP A 131 -28.22 11.02 -11.83
CA ASP A 131 -27.63 12.16 -12.58
C ASP A 131 -26.30 11.84 -13.28
N ASP A 132 -25.80 10.63 -13.15
CA ASP A 132 -24.55 10.17 -13.76
C ASP A 132 -23.35 11.11 -13.51
N THR A 133 -23.32 11.79 -12.36
CA THR A 133 -22.33 12.83 -12.04
C THR A 133 -21.49 12.42 -10.83
N LEU A 134 -20.15 12.45 -10.96
CA LEU A 134 -19.21 12.28 -9.86
C LEU A 134 -18.89 13.62 -9.22
N ARG A 135 -18.98 13.68 -7.90
CA ARG A 135 -18.75 14.89 -7.10
C ARG A 135 -17.68 14.66 -6.04
N LEU A 136 -17.02 15.72 -5.61
CA LEU A 136 -16.05 15.65 -4.51
C LEU A 136 -16.68 15.08 -3.21
N ASP A 137 -17.95 15.42 -2.95
CA ASP A 137 -18.70 14.90 -1.80
C ASP A 137 -18.87 13.36 -1.83
N ASP A 138 -18.89 12.74 -3.01
CA ASP A 138 -18.98 11.29 -3.14
C ASP A 138 -17.73 10.59 -2.58
N PHE A 139 -16.56 11.20 -2.74
CA PHE A 139 -15.31 10.70 -2.16
C PHE A 139 -15.32 10.78 -0.63
N GLN A 140 -15.84 11.86 -0.08
CA GLN A 140 -15.98 12.01 1.36
C GLN A 140 -16.95 10.97 1.95
N LYS A 141 -18.12 10.78 1.31
CA LYS A 141 -19.09 9.77 1.69
C LYS A 141 -18.52 8.35 1.54
N ALA A 142 -17.81 8.10 0.47
CA ALA A 142 -17.15 6.81 0.24
C ALA A 142 -16.10 6.50 1.30
N ALA A 143 -15.27 7.48 1.67
CA ALA A 143 -14.27 7.32 2.72
C ALA A 143 -14.91 6.98 4.07
N SER A 144 -15.96 7.73 4.46
CA SER A 144 -16.66 7.49 5.73
C SER A 144 -17.43 6.18 5.76
N ARG A 145 -17.99 5.72 4.65
CA ARG A 145 -18.84 4.52 4.58
C ARG A 145 -18.06 3.24 4.32
N TYR A 146 -17.11 3.27 3.39
CA TYR A 146 -16.42 2.06 2.92
C TYR A 146 -14.99 1.94 3.44
N LEU A 147 -14.32 3.06 3.73
CA LEU A 147 -12.95 3.08 4.23
C LEU A 147 -12.87 3.44 5.73
N ALA A 148 -14.00 3.48 6.44
CA ALA A 148 -14.02 3.79 7.87
C ALA A 148 -13.05 2.95 8.72
N PRO A 149 -12.90 1.62 8.51
CA PRO A 149 -11.98 0.80 9.30
C PRO A 149 -10.50 1.19 9.13
N VAL A 150 -10.11 1.77 7.99
CA VAL A 150 -8.71 2.14 7.72
C VAL A 150 -8.42 3.62 8.02
N GLN A 151 -9.43 4.42 8.33
CA GLN A 151 -9.25 5.85 8.64
C GLN A 151 -8.29 6.13 9.82
N PRO A 152 -8.29 5.34 10.91
CA PRO A 152 -7.29 5.54 11.97
C PRO A 152 -5.84 5.39 11.48
N ALA A 153 -5.59 4.43 10.58
CA ALA A 153 -4.27 4.23 9.98
C ALA A 153 -3.90 5.38 9.03
N VAL A 154 -4.86 5.87 8.23
CA VAL A 154 -4.68 7.06 7.37
C VAL A 154 -4.31 8.29 8.19
N VAL A 155 -5.00 8.52 9.33
CA VAL A 155 -4.70 9.64 10.25
C VAL A 155 -3.30 9.48 10.85
N ALA A 156 -2.91 8.26 11.24
CA ALA A 156 -1.57 7.98 11.77
C ALA A 156 -0.48 8.28 10.73
N LEU A 157 -0.64 7.79 9.49
CA LEU A 157 0.28 8.07 8.38
C LEU A 157 0.42 9.57 8.09
N ARG A 158 -0.69 10.29 8.02
CA ARG A 158 -0.69 11.74 7.75
C ARG A 158 -0.04 12.55 8.85
N SER A 159 -0.13 12.09 10.09
CA SER A 159 0.49 12.80 11.22
C SER A 159 2.00 12.75 11.19
N GLY A 160 2.61 11.77 10.50
CA GLY A 160 4.04 11.49 10.55
C GLY A 160 4.55 11.14 11.95
N ASP A 161 3.64 10.91 12.91
CA ASP A 161 3.97 10.60 14.29
C ASP A 161 4.23 9.09 14.45
N PRO A 162 5.48 8.70 14.72
CA PRO A 162 5.84 7.30 14.85
C PRO A 162 5.06 6.58 15.93
N ALA A 163 4.74 7.26 17.04
CA ALA A 163 3.97 6.65 18.13
C ALA A 163 2.54 6.24 17.70
N LYS A 164 1.95 6.99 16.78
CA LYS A 164 0.65 6.64 16.20
C LYS A 164 0.78 5.55 15.15
N MET A 165 1.85 5.60 14.34
CA MET A 165 2.12 4.59 13.32
C MET A 165 2.44 3.22 13.94
N MET A 166 3.09 3.18 15.11
CA MET A 166 3.37 1.94 15.84
C MET A 166 2.13 1.14 16.25
N GLN A 167 0.94 1.73 16.21
CA GLN A 167 -0.31 1.01 16.46
C GLN A 167 -0.72 0.09 15.29
N PHE A 168 -0.06 0.24 14.15
CA PHE A 168 -0.35 -0.48 12.90
C PHE A 168 0.93 -1.13 12.40
N GLU A 169 1.04 -2.45 12.51
CA GLU A 169 2.25 -3.20 12.12
C GLU A 169 2.71 -2.90 10.69
N ASP A 170 1.75 -2.76 9.76
CA ASP A 170 2.01 -2.51 8.34
C ASP A 170 2.53 -1.10 8.03
N LEU A 171 2.50 -0.18 9.00
CA LEU A 171 2.95 1.19 8.83
C LEU A 171 4.33 1.45 9.42
N MET A 172 4.92 0.46 10.08
CA MET A 172 6.23 0.60 10.72
C MET A 172 7.32 0.75 9.67
N PRO A 173 8.11 1.83 9.71
CA PRO A 173 9.28 1.95 8.88
C PRO A 173 10.26 0.81 9.18
N THR A 174 10.80 0.21 8.12
CA THR A 174 11.75 -0.91 8.21
C THR A 174 13.21 -0.46 8.09
N ASP A 175 13.45 0.85 7.89
CA ASP A 175 14.80 1.36 7.73
C ASP A 175 15.41 1.81 9.08
N ASP A 176 16.69 1.46 9.28
CA ASP A 176 17.45 1.79 10.50
C ASP A 176 17.67 3.31 10.67
N THR A 177 17.65 4.08 9.59
CA THR A 177 17.83 5.54 9.61
C THR A 177 16.65 6.25 10.24
N PHE A 178 15.43 5.75 10.00
CA PHE A 178 14.22 6.25 10.66
C PHE A 178 14.33 6.08 12.18
N TRP A 179 14.70 4.89 12.65
CA TRP A 179 14.79 4.59 14.08
C TRP A 179 15.90 5.36 14.77
N ALA A 180 17.05 5.52 14.11
CA ALA A 180 18.15 6.33 14.62
C ALA A 180 17.72 7.80 14.82
N THR A 181 16.99 8.36 13.86
CA THR A 181 16.45 9.72 13.95
C THR A 181 15.39 9.84 15.05
N PHE A 182 14.50 8.85 15.16
CA PHE A 182 13.45 8.83 16.18
C PHE A 182 14.02 8.84 17.61
N TRP A 183 15.05 8.02 17.89
CA TRP A 183 15.67 7.94 19.21
C TRP A 183 16.63 9.10 19.53
N SER A 184 17.07 9.86 18.52
CA SER A 184 17.98 11.02 18.71
C SER A 184 17.25 12.31 19.14
N VAL A 185 15.93 12.34 19.11
CA VAL A 185 15.09 13.53 19.42
C VAL A 185 14.53 13.46 20.87
N SER A 186 15.20 12.78 21.78
CA SER A 186 14.79 12.69 23.21
C SER A 186 15.63 13.61 24.07
#